data_d26fa00bc04021fce4868f4debdcc078
#
_entry.id   d26fa00bc04021fce4868f4debdcc078
#
_cell.length_a   1.000
_cell.length_b   1.000
_cell.length_c   1.000
_cell.angle_alpha   90.00
_cell.angle_beta   90.00
_cell.angle_gamma   90.00
#
_symmetry.space_group_name_H-M   'P 1'
#
loop_
_entity.id
_entity.type
_entity.pdbx_description
1 polymer ?
#
loop_
_entity_poly.entity_id
_entity_poly.type
_entity_poly.pdbx_seq_one_letter_code
_entity_poly.pdbx_strand_id
1 'polypeptide(L)'
;MPQPLYFCTEMNTQKFTPQQALPKAKHYCAYQERCHSEVKDKLYGFGLTTPEVNEIISNLIEENYLNEERFAILFAGGHFRTKKWGRVKIAYALKQKQVSAYSIKKALKQIDEADYEKVLRKLFDDKLKTLKSEKNIFIKKGKLQDH
;
A
#
# COMPACT_ATOMS: atom_id res chain seq x y z
N MET A 1 1.59 37.33 17.90
CA MET A 1 1.59 36.56 16.77
C MET A 1 1.32 35.09 17.04
N PRO A 2 0.13 34.78 17.09
CA PRO A 2 -0.24 33.41 17.50
C PRO A 2 -0.10 32.38 16.44
N GLN A 3 0.59 32.69 15.38
CA GLN A 3 0.65 31.79 14.28
C GLN A 3 1.85 30.88 14.20
N PRO A 4 2.62 30.67 15.26
CA PRO A 4 3.75 29.75 15.08
C PRO A 4 3.34 28.42 14.48
N LEU A 5 2.30 27.80 15.04
CA LEU A 5 1.81 26.52 14.51
C LEU A 5 1.14 26.68 13.18
N TYR A 6 0.28 27.65 13.10
CA TYR A 6 -0.47 27.92 11.89
C TYR A 6 0.48 28.31 10.75
N PHE A 7 1.43 29.15 11.07
CA PHE A 7 2.42 29.59 10.13
C PHE A 7 3.28 28.44 9.62
N CYS A 8 3.67 27.54 10.51
CA CYS A 8 4.44 26.36 10.12
C CYS A 8 3.66 25.46 9.16
N THR A 9 2.37 25.34 9.38
CA THR A 9 1.51 24.57 8.48
C THR A 9 1.52 25.16 7.10
N GLU A 10 1.41 26.47 7.01
CA GLU A 10 1.44 27.14 5.72
C GLU A 10 2.79 27.01 5.02
N MET A 11 3.86 27.04 5.78
CA MET A 11 5.19 26.87 5.21
C MET A 11 5.41 25.49 4.63
N ASN A 12 4.72 24.49 5.17
CA ASN A 12 4.83 23.13 4.67
C ASN A 12 4.05 22.91 3.39
N THR A 13 3.12 23.81 3.06
CA THR A 13 2.38 23.74 1.80
C THR A 13 3.04 24.65 0.79
N GLN A 14 4.18 24.22 0.31
CA GLN A 14 4.92 24.95 -0.68
C GLN A 14 4.20 24.86 -2.02
N LYS A 15 4.01 26.01 -2.67
CA LYS A 15 3.37 26.05 -3.97
C LYS A 15 4.37 25.91 -5.09
N PHE A 16 4.15 24.94 -5.94
CA PHE A 16 4.92 24.76 -7.16
C PHE A 16 4.02 24.96 -8.36
N THR A 17 4.60 25.39 -9.45
CA THR A 17 3.87 25.39 -10.71
C THR A 17 3.79 23.95 -11.23
N PRO A 18 2.84 23.64 -12.15
CA PRO A 18 2.80 22.30 -12.73
C PRO A 18 4.13 21.90 -13.38
N GLN A 19 4.82 22.86 -14.00
CA GLN A 19 6.10 22.60 -14.62
C GLN A 19 7.19 22.23 -13.61
N GLN A 20 7.13 22.80 -12.42
CA GLN A 20 8.05 22.48 -11.34
C GLN A 20 7.67 21.16 -10.66
N ALA A 21 6.38 20.89 -10.55
CA ALA A 21 5.86 19.72 -9.88
C ALA A 21 6.09 18.43 -10.67
N LEU A 22 6.02 18.49 -11.99
CA LEU A 22 6.14 17.31 -12.84
C LEU A 22 7.46 16.55 -12.64
N PRO A 23 8.64 17.20 -12.68
CA PRO A 23 9.88 16.46 -12.40
C PRO A 23 9.92 15.86 -10.99
N LYS A 24 9.38 16.59 -10.03
CA LYS A 24 9.32 16.09 -8.64
C LYS A 24 8.42 14.88 -8.53
N ALA A 25 7.31 14.87 -9.23
CA ALA A 25 6.39 13.74 -9.26
C ALA A 25 7.03 12.53 -9.93
N LYS A 26 7.74 12.75 -11.02
CA LYS A 26 8.48 11.69 -11.72
C LYS A 26 9.51 11.06 -10.78
N HIS A 27 10.25 11.87 -10.05
CA HIS A 27 11.23 11.38 -9.10
C HIS A 27 10.56 10.58 -7.99
N TYR A 28 9.44 11.06 -7.48
CA TYR A 28 8.67 10.39 -6.43
C TYR A 28 8.22 9.00 -6.89
N CYS A 29 7.74 8.88 -8.12
CA CYS A 29 7.31 7.62 -8.70
C CYS A 29 8.49 6.69 -9.02
N ALA A 30 9.63 7.27 -9.42
CA ALA A 30 10.80 6.48 -9.75
C ALA A 30 11.48 5.90 -8.52
N TYR A 31 11.37 6.59 -7.40
CA TYR A 31 11.98 6.13 -6.15
C TYR A 31 11.40 4.80 -5.68
N GLN A 32 10.07 4.66 -5.78
CA GLN A 32 9.39 3.38 -5.54
C GLN A 32 8.01 3.43 -6.20
N GLU A 33 7.40 2.27 -6.42
CA GLU A 33 6.05 2.22 -6.98
C GLU A 33 5.07 2.92 -6.06
N ARG A 34 4.19 3.72 -6.67
CA ARG A 34 3.18 4.48 -5.96
C ARG A 34 1.80 4.19 -6.54
N CYS A 35 0.78 4.27 -5.70
CA CYS A 35 -0.58 4.20 -6.21
C CYS A 35 -1.05 5.62 -6.55
N HIS A 36 -2.18 5.70 -7.27
CA HIS A 36 -2.70 7.00 -7.71
C HIS A 36 -3.01 7.93 -6.54
N SER A 37 -3.58 7.38 -5.45
CA SER A 37 -3.93 8.19 -4.29
C SER A 37 -2.70 8.82 -3.62
N GLU A 38 -1.61 8.08 -3.54
CA GLU A 38 -0.37 8.60 -2.97
C GLU A 38 0.20 9.74 -3.78
N VAL A 39 0.19 9.60 -5.10
CA VAL A 39 0.69 10.65 -6.00
C VAL A 39 -0.21 11.87 -5.96
N LYS A 40 -1.54 11.66 -5.93
CA LYS A 40 -2.47 12.78 -5.81
C LYS A 40 -2.23 13.57 -4.53
N ASP A 41 -2.08 12.88 -3.41
CA ASP A 41 -1.82 13.54 -2.13
C ASP A 41 -0.53 14.34 -2.19
N LYS A 42 0.50 13.78 -2.80
CA LYS A 42 1.79 14.47 -2.96
C LYS A 42 1.63 15.74 -3.79
N LEU A 43 0.89 15.65 -4.90
CA LEU A 43 0.65 16.79 -5.77
C LEU A 43 -0.19 17.88 -5.12
N TYR A 44 -1.23 17.48 -4.38
CA TYR A 44 -2.00 18.46 -3.61
C TYR A 44 -1.13 19.13 -2.55
N GLY A 45 -0.20 18.39 -1.97
CA GLY A 45 0.76 18.93 -1.02
C GLY A 45 1.68 19.98 -1.64
N PHE A 46 1.87 19.94 -2.95
CA PHE A 46 2.62 20.96 -3.67
C PHE A 46 1.79 22.22 -3.94
N GLY A 47 0.51 22.21 -3.56
CA GLY A 47 -0.36 23.37 -3.74
C GLY A 47 -1.02 23.44 -5.12
N LEU A 48 -1.07 22.34 -5.84
CA LEU A 48 -1.69 22.29 -7.15
C LEU A 48 -3.21 22.18 -7.06
N THR A 49 -3.89 22.70 -8.08
CA THR A 49 -5.34 22.59 -8.19
C THR A 49 -5.71 21.20 -8.73
N THR A 50 -6.97 20.83 -8.59
CA THR A 50 -7.46 19.53 -9.08
C THR A 50 -7.20 19.33 -10.57
N PRO A 51 -7.49 20.30 -11.47
CA PRO A 51 -7.16 20.13 -12.88
C PRO A 51 -5.66 19.92 -13.14
N GLU A 52 -4.82 20.65 -12.40
CA GLU A 52 -3.37 20.51 -12.53
C GLU A 52 -2.90 19.13 -12.06
N VAL A 53 -3.46 18.65 -10.95
CA VAL A 53 -3.15 17.31 -10.43
C VAL A 53 -3.53 16.25 -11.45
N ASN A 54 -4.74 16.35 -12.01
CA ASN A 54 -5.23 15.39 -12.99
C ASN A 54 -4.37 15.36 -14.25
N GLU A 55 -3.92 16.50 -14.70
CA GLU A 55 -3.06 16.61 -15.88
C GLU A 55 -1.72 15.92 -15.65
N ILE A 56 -1.12 16.16 -14.49
CA ILE A 56 0.16 15.53 -14.16
C ILE A 56 -0.02 14.02 -13.98
N ILE A 57 -1.09 13.58 -13.35
CA ILE A 57 -1.39 12.15 -13.21
C ILE A 57 -1.48 11.50 -14.60
N SER A 58 -2.18 12.13 -15.53
CA SER A 58 -2.30 11.63 -16.91
C SER A 58 -0.93 11.49 -17.57
N ASN A 59 -0.08 12.49 -17.39
CA ASN A 59 1.28 12.45 -17.95
C ASN A 59 2.10 11.30 -17.36
N LEU A 60 2.00 11.10 -16.06
CA LEU A 60 2.74 10.03 -15.39
C LEU A 60 2.28 8.65 -15.86
N ILE A 61 0.98 8.49 -16.06
CA ILE A 61 0.43 7.24 -16.58
C ILE A 61 0.92 6.99 -18.00
N GLU A 62 0.85 8.03 -18.84
CA GLU A 62 1.23 7.95 -20.24
C GLU A 62 2.70 7.59 -20.41
N GLU A 63 3.56 8.15 -19.57
CA GLU A 63 4.99 7.88 -19.62
C GLU A 63 5.39 6.68 -18.75
N ASN A 64 4.41 5.94 -18.24
CA ASN A 64 4.61 4.70 -17.49
C ASN A 64 5.33 4.88 -16.15
N TYR A 65 5.35 6.09 -15.61
CA TYR A 65 5.83 6.30 -14.24
C TYR A 65 4.83 5.84 -13.21
N LEU A 66 3.54 5.87 -13.54
CA LEU A 66 2.45 5.54 -12.64
C LEU A 66 1.61 4.44 -13.29
N ASN A 67 1.52 3.30 -12.61
CA ASN A 67 0.79 2.15 -13.12
C ASN A 67 0.15 1.41 -11.95
N GLU A 68 -1.17 1.52 -11.86
CA GLU A 68 -1.93 0.93 -10.75
C GLU A 68 -1.80 -0.58 -10.67
N GLU A 69 -1.84 -1.26 -11.80
CA GLU A 69 -1.69 -2.72 -11.81
C GLU A 69 -0.33 -3.15 -11.31
N ARG A 70 0.70 -2.48 -11.80
CA ARG A 70 2.08 -2.76 -11.38
C ARG A 70 2.25 -2.53 -9.89
N PHE A 71 1.70 -1.43 -9.38
CA PHE A 71 1.71 -1.14 -7.96
C PHE A 71 1.02 -2.24 -7.16
N ALA A 72 -0.18 -2.64 -7.60
CA ALA A 72 -0.96 -3.66 -6.89
C ALA A 72 -0.25 -5.01 -6.86
N ILE A 73 0.34 -5.40 -7.97
CA ILE A 73 1.08 -6.67 -8.06
C ILE A 73 2.29 -6.67 -7.13
N LEU A 74 3.06 -5.60 -7.13
CA LEU A 74 4.23 -5.49 -6.27
C LEU A 74 3.85 -5.40 -4.79
N PHE A 75 2.80 -4.67 -4.49
CA PHE A 75 2.29 -4.56 -3.12
C PHE A 75 1.83 -5.92 -2.60
N ALA A 76 1.00 -6.62 -3.38
CA ALA A 76 0.48 -7.92 -2.99
C ALA A 76 1.60 -8.94 -2.79
N GLY A 77 2.50 -9.04 -3.76
CA GLY A 77 3.61 -9.97 -3.69
C GLY A 77 4.56 -9.67 -2.54
N GLY A 78 4.87 -8.39 -2.33
CA GLY A 78 5.75 -7.99 -1.26
C GLY A 78 5.20 -8.30 0.12
N HIS A 79 3.94 -7.95 0.36
CA HIS A 79 3.32 -8.20 1.66
C HIS A 79 3.07 -9.69 1.90
N PHE A 80 2.76 -10.43 0.85
CA PHE A 80 2.62 -11.87 0.96
C PHE A 80 3.96 -12.52 1.37
N ARG A 81 5.04 -12.17 0.67
CA ARG A 81 6.33 -12.80 0.89
C ARG A 81 6.99 -12.37 2.21
N THR A 82 6.92 -11.09 2.55
CA THR A 82 7.63 -10.56 3.72
C THR A 82 6.80 -10.61 5.00
N LYS A 83 5.53 -10.23 4.92
CA LYS A 83 4.65 -10.16 6.08
C LYS A 83 3.68 -11.32 6.17
N LYS A 84 3.65 -12.15 5.15
CA LYS A 84 2.79 -13.34 5.09
C LYS A 84 1.31 -12.99 5.24
N TRP A 85 0.92 -11.86 4.65
CA TRP A 85 -0.49 -11.46 4.66
C TRP A 85 -1.30 -12.36 3.74
N GLY A 86 -2.53 -12.69 4.16
CA GLY A 86 -3.47 -13.42 3.32
C GLY A 86 -4.12 -12.50 2.28
N ARG A 87 -4.86 -13.12 1.36
CA ARG A 87 -5.50 -12.39 0.26
C ARG A 87 -6.48 -11.33 0.76
N VAL A 88 -7.27 -11.65 1.78
CA VAL A 88 -8.27 -10.72 2.32
C VAL A 88 -7.60 -9.47 2.87
N LYS A 89 -6.53 -9.64 3.63
CA LYS A 89 -5.81 -8.51 4.21
C LYS A 89 -5.15 -7.65 3.15
N ILE A 90 -4.56 -8.28 2.15
CA ILE A 90 -3.94 -7.58 1.02
C ILE A 90 -5.01 -6.78 0.26
N ALA A 91 -6.13 -7.41 -0.07
CA ALA A 91 -7.22 -6.76 -0.79
C ALA A 91 -7.75 -5.56 0.00
N TYR A 92 -7.91 -5.71 1.29
CA TYR A 92 -8.39 -4.62 2.14
C TYR A 92 -7.41 -3.44 2.11
N ALA A 93 -6.13 -3.71 2.26
CA ALA A 93 -5.10 -2.67 2.26
C ALA A 93 -5.06 -1.93 0.92
N LEU A 94 -5.16 -2.65 -0.19
CA LEU A 94 -5.19 -2.06 -1.52
C LEU A 94 -6.45 -1.21 -1.71
N LYS A 95 -7.57 -1.67 -1.19
CA LYS A 95 -8.81 -0.93 -1.26
C LYS A 95 -8.73 0.38 -0.49
N GLN A 96 -8.05 0.38 0.65
CA GLN A 96 -7.80 1.59 1.43
C GLN A 96 -6.96 2.60 0.67
N LYS A 97 -6.12 2.13 -0.23
CA LYS A 97 -5.31 2.99 -1.10
C LYS A 97 -6.06 3.38 -2.38
N GLN A 98 -7.34 3.04 -2.46
CA GLN A 98 -8.21 3.39 -3.59
C GLN A 98 -7.79 2.73 -4.90
N VAL A 99 -7.17 1.58 -4.80
CA VAL A 99 -6.86 0.76 -5.98
C VAL A 99 -8.16 0.10 -6.47
N SER A 100 -8.35 0.05 -7.78
CA SER A 100 -9.58 -0.51 -8.35
C SER A 100 -9.69 -2.00 -8.09
N ALA A 101 -10.94 -2.50 -8.04
CA ALA A 101 -11.21 -3.91 -7.83
C ALA A 101 -10.56 -4.78 -8.91
N TYR A 102 -10.51 -4.29 -10.14
CA TYR A 102 -9.87 -5.00 -11.25
C TYR A 102 -8.38 -5.23 -10.98
N SER A 103 -7.68 -4.17 -10.58
CA SER A 103 -6.25 -4.25 -10.29
C SER A 103 -5.97 -5.14 -9.08
N ILE A 104 -6.81 -5.07 -8.06
CA ILE A 104 -6.69 -5.92 -6.87
C ILE A 104 -6.83 -7.38 -7.26
N LYS A 105 -7.87 -7.71 -8.03
CA LYS A 105 -8.11 -9.08 -8.48
C LYS A 105 -6.94 -9.62 -9.28
N LYS A 106 -6.43 -8.79 -10.18
CA LYS A 106 -5.29 -9.17 -11.02
C LYS A 106 -4.04 -9.41 -10.18
N ALA A 107 -3.81 -8.55 -9.19
CA ALA A 107 -2.66 -8.68 -8.30
C ALA A 107 -2.73 -9.96 -7.47
N LEU A 108 -3.91 -10.30 -6.97
CA LEU A 108 -4.08 -11.50 -6.16
C LEU A 108 -3.89 -12.77 -6.99
N LYS A 109 -4.22 -12.73 -8.27
CA LYS A 109 -3.99 -13.86 -9.17
C LYS A 109 -2.52 -14.12 -9.44
N GLN A 110 -1.66 -13.12 -9.24
CA GLN A 110 -0.23 -13.27 -9.42
C GLN A 110 0.43 -14.03 -8.27
N ILE A 111 -0.26 -14.18 -7.16
CA ILE A 111 0.24 -14.98 -6.04
C ILE A 111 0.03 -16.46 -6.40
N ASP A 112 1.12 -17.21 -6.45
CA ASP A 112 1.08 -18.62 -6.78
C ASP A 112 0.23 -19.37 -5.74
N GLU A 113 -0.73 -20.15 -6.19
CA GLU A 113 -1.63 -20.90 -5.33
C GLU A 113 -0.85 -21.89 -4.45
N ALA A 114 0.11 -22.57 -5.02
CA ALA A 114 0.94 -23.51 -4.28
C ALA A 114 1.75 -22.82 -3.19
N ASP A 115 2.31 -21.65 -3.50
CA ASP A 115 3.05 -20.87 -2.51
C ASP A 115 2.14 -20.36 -1.42
N TYR A 116 0.93 -19.96 -1.77
CA TYR A 116 -0.04 -19.49 -0.80
C TYR A 116 -0.41 -20.59 0.19
N GLU A 117 -0.71 -21.78 -0.29
CA GLU A 117 -1.00 -22.93 0.56
C GLU A 117 0.18 -23.29 1.45
N LYS A 118 1.37 -23.25 0.90
CA LYS A 118 2.58 -23.58 1.62
C LYS A 118 2.80 -22.63 2.81
N VAL A 119 2.59 -21.34 2.58
CA VAL A 119 2.70 -20.34 3.63
C VAL A 119 1.64 -20.55 4.70
N LEU A 120 0.40 -20.81 4.30
CA LEU A 120 -0.68 -21.08 5.24
C LEU A 120 -0.38 -22.31 6.11
N ARG A 121 0.10 -23.39 5.51
CA ARG A 121 0.44 -24.61 6.25
C ARG A 121 1.56 -24.33 7.25
N LYS A 122 2.57 -23.60 6.83
CA LYS A 122 3.68 -23.27 7.72
C LYS A 122 3.21 -22.43 8.91
N LEU A 123 2.39 -21.43 8.66
CA LEU A 123 1.84 -20.60 9.73
C LEU A 123 1.00 -21.43 10.71
N PHE A 124 0.20 -22.34 10.17
CA PHE A 124 -0.62 -23.23 10.97
C PHE A 124 0.24 -24.16 11.83
N ASP A 125 1.26 -24.78 11.22
CA ASP A 125 2.17 -25.67 11.91
C ASP A 125 2.94 -24.95 13.02
N ASP A 126 3.43 -23.75 12.74
CA ASP A 126 4.14 -22.96 13.73
C ASP A 126 3.23 -22.61 14.92
N LYS A 127 1.98 -22.30 14.62
CA LYS A 127 1.00 -22.02 15.67
C LYS A 127 0.73 -23.25 16.52
N LEU A 128 0.58 -24.40 15.89
CA LEU A 128 0.39 -25.65 16.59
C LEU A 128 1.57 -25.99 17.51
N LYS A 129 2.78 -25.78 17.02
CA LYS A 129 3.99 -26.01 17.83
C LYS A 129 4.00 -25.12 19.06
N THR A 130 3.64 -23.85 18.88
CA THR A 130 3.54 -22.91 19.98
C THR A 130 2.52 -23.39 21.01
N LEU A 131 1.37 -23.85 20.55
CA LEU A 131 0.31 -24.36 21.44
C LEU A 131 0.72 -25.64 22.13
N LYS A 132 1.40 -26.54 21.43
CA LYS A 132 1.87 -27.80 22.00
C LYS A 132 2.93 -27.60 23.08
N SER A 133 3.70 -26.53 23.00
CA SER A 133 4.72 -26.23 23.99
C SER A 133 4.11 -25.76 25.31
N GLU A 134 2.85 -25.44 25.36
CA GLU A 134 2.18 -25.02 26.58
C GLU A 134 1.74 -26.22 27.41
N LYS A 135 2.13 -26.21 28.68
CA LYS A 135 1.84 -27.32 29.58
C LYS A 135 0.41 -27.23 30.13
N ASN A 136 -0.17 -26.05 30.17
CA ASN A 136 -1.51 -25.84 30.70
C ASN A 136 -2.54 -26.05 29.59
N ILE A 137 -3.33 -27.07 29.71
CA ILE A 137 -4.30 -27.44 28.71
C ILE A 137 -5.43 -26.42 28.54
N PHE A 138 -5.74 -25.70 29.61
CA PHE A 138 -6.78 -24.67 29.55
C PHE A 138 -6.30 -23.47 28.74
N ILE A 139 -5.06 -23.05 28.91
CA ILE A 139 -4.48 -21.98 28.13
C ILE A 139 -4.46 -22.38 26.66
N LYS A 140 -4.06 -23.61 26.39
CA LYS A 140 -4.03 -24.15 25.03
C LYS A 140 -5.41 -24.12 24.37
N LYS A 141 -6.42 -24.57 25.08
CA LYS A 141 -7.80 -24.56 24.59
C LYS A 141 -8.29 -23.14 24.36
N GLY A 142 -8.00 -22.24 25.27
CA GLY A 142 -8.37 -20.84 25.11
C GLY A 142 -7.79 -20.22 23.88
N LYS A 143 -6.52 -20.45 23.64
CA LYS A 143 -5.83 -19.91 22.44
C LYS A 143 -6.39 -20.50 21.15
N LEU A 144 -6.76 -21.76 21.15
CA LEU A 144 -7.36 -22.38 19.96
C LEU A 144 -8.75 -21.82 19.67
N GLN A 145 -9.49 -21.48 20.71
CA GLN A 145 -10.81 -20.88 20.55
C GLN A 145 -10.72 -19.44 20.03
N ASP A 146 -9.65 -18.73 20.38
CA ASP A 146 -9.45 -17.35 19.94
C ASP A 146 -9.01 -17.26 18.49
N HIS A 147 -8.67 -18.34 17.88
CA HIS A 147 -8.29 -18.44 16.49
C HIS A 147 -9.37 -19.06 15.65
#